data_64e80e7d275b70b02be6cfb12cbc7ebe
#
_entry.id   64e80e7d275b70b02be6cfb12cbc7ebe
#
_cell.length_a   1.000
_cell.length_b   1.000
_cell.length_c   1.000
_cell.angle_alpha   90.00
_cell.angle_beta   90.00
_cell.angle_gamma   90.00
#
_symmetry.space_group_name_H-M   'P 1'
#
loop_
_entity.id
_entity.type
_entity.pdbx_description
1 polymer ?
#
loop_
_entity_poly.entity_id
_entity_poly.type
_entity_poly.pdbx_seq_one_letter_code
_entity_poly.pdbx_strand_id
1 'polypeptide(L)'
;MRLVAIVACLMVMTADAAAEQRYALVISGASGGQKYAEQMAEWRNGIRAALVDRYGFSPDDVRIFVDETVKTGGEQGTAQNVRAAIATLSKRLTKDDVLFIVLLGHGTYDGEAAKFNLVGPDLTAADWGTLLNGLPARLVMVNTTAASFPFLEPLSGPNRIVITATDSAAQKYATVFPDYFVKAMNEASTDLDKNGRTSIFEVFAAASLAVKQHYEKRGQLLTERALFDDNGDRVGREADATGPDGALARTLYLDAELPAAADNPELAALIQRRRELEAEAEAMKAKKASMPGPLWEAEYEKLMLELARVSREIKAKS
;
A
#
# COMPACT_ATOMS: atom_id res chain seq x y z
N MET A 1 36.66 -11.23 58.15
CA MET A 1 36.47 -10.70 56.82
C MET A 1 35.24 -11.39 56.17
N ARG A 2 34.13 -10.73 56.14
CA ARG A 2 32.88 -11.26 55.46
C ARG A 2 32.82 -10.71 54.05
N LEU A 3 32.93 -11.60 53.08
CA LEU A 3 32.68 -11.26 51.66
C LEU A 3 31.18 -11.08 51.46
N VAL A 4 30.77 -9.89 51.03
CA VAL A 4 29.41 -9.61 50.52
C VAL A 4 29.44 -9.79 49.03
N ALA A 5 28.79 -10.85 48.55
CA ALA A 5 28.56 -11.05 47.09
C ALA A 5 27.38 -10.19 46.65
N ILE A 6 27.66 -9.19 45.83
CA ILE A 6 26.62 -8.38 45.14
C ILE A 6 26.20 -9.17 43.90
N VAL A 7 24.99 -9.72 43.92
CA VAL A 7 24.34 -10.30 42.74
C VAL A 7 23.70 -9.14 41.96
N ALA A 8 24.32 -8.76 40.88
CA ALA A 8 23.72 -7.82 39.92
C ALA A 8 22.65 -8.56 39.09
N CYS A 9 21.38 -8.30 39.40
CA CYS A 9 20.26 -8.79 38.61
C CYS A 9 20.19 -7.96 37.32
N LEU A 10 20.66 -8.51 36.20
CA LEU A 10 20.41 -7.93 34.86
C LEU A 10 18.92 -8.11 34.55
N MET A 11 18.14 -7.05 34.70
CA MET A 11 16.80 -6.99 34.10
C MET A 11 16.97 -6.90 32.57
N VAL A 12 16.80 -8.01 31.88
CA VAL A 12 16.58 -8.01 30.42
C VAL A 12 15.19 -7.43 30.22
N MET A 13 15.13 -6.16 29.87
CA MET A 13 13.90 -5.57 29.33
C MET A 13 13.66 -6.21 27.94
N THR A 14 12.80 -7.20 27.87
CA THR A 14 12.19 -7.63 26.62
C THR A 14 11.34 -6.47 26.13
N ALA A 15 11.82 -5.75 25.13
CA ALA A 15 10.95 -4.84 24.38
C ALA A 15 9.89 -5.74 23.73
N ASP A 16 8.66 -5.67 24.20
CA ASP A 16 7.51 -6.19 23.46
C ASP A 16 7.54 -5.52 22.09
N ALA A 17 7.85 -6.28 21.06
CA ALA A 17 7.64 -5.84 19.70
C ALA A 17 6.12 -5.69 19.51
N ALA A 18 5.63 -4.46 19.61
CA ALA A 18 4.23 -4.19 19.35
C ALA A 18 3.89 -4.72 17.94
N ALA A 19 2.81 -5.48 17.85
CA ALA A 19 2.35 -6.00 16.57
C ALA A 19 2.08 -4.82 15.61
N GLU A 20 2.47 -4.99 14.35
CA GLU A 20 2.21 -4.04 13.27
C GLU A 20 0.74 -3.63 13.25
N GLN A 21 0.47 -2.33 13.42
CA GLN A 21 -0.86 -1.77 13.28
C GLN A 21 -1.06 -1.26 11.86
N ARG A 22 -2.27 -1.43 11.33
CA ARG A 22 -2.61 -1.07 9.96
C ARG A 22 -3.80 -0.14 9.95
N TYR A 23 -3.56 1.06 9.44
CA TYR A 23 -4.54 2.13 9.36
C TYR A 23 -4.92 2.40 7.91
N ALA A 24 -6.17 2.74 7.65
CA ALA A 24 -6.60 3.11 6.32
C ALA A 24 -7.44 4.39 6.30
N LEU A 25 -7.20 5.24 5.31
CA LEU A 25 -8.03 6.38 4.94
C LEU A 25 -8.55 6.16 3.53
N VAL A 26 -9.84 5.88 3.38
CA VAL A 26 -10.51 5.77 2.09
C VAL A 26 -11.27 7.05 1.85
N ILE A 27 -10.76 7.89 0.94
CA ILE A 27 -11.20 9.27 0.78
C ILE A 27 -11.89 9.42 -0.56
N SER A 28 -13.22 9.57 -0.53
CA SER A 28 -13.98 10.03 -1.69
C SER A 28 -14.04 11.55 -1.68
N GLY A 29 -13.66 12.14 -2.82
CA GLY A 29 -13.80 13.57 -3.05
C GLY A 29 -15.21 13.99 -3.44
N ALA A 30 -15.36 15.23 -3.93
CA ALA A 30 -16.60 15.73 -4.48
C ALA A 30 -17.01 14.89 -5.70
N SER A 31 -18.23 14.38 -5.69
CA SER A 31 -18.72 13.47 -6.75
C SER A 31 -19.05 14.17 -8.05
N GLY A 32 -19.48 15.43 -7.99
CA GLY A 32 -19.89 16.20 -9.17
C GLY A 32 -21.21 15.73 -9.79
N GLY A 33 -21.91 14.76 -9.19
CA GLY A 33 -23.20 14.28 -9.65
C GLY A 33 -23.54 12.87 -9.18
N GLN A 34 -24.84 12.53 -9.25
CA GLN A 34 -25.39 11.28 -8.70
C GLN A 34 -24.68 10.02 -9.24
N LYS A 35 -24.48 9.94 -10.55
CA LYS A 35 -23.81 8.79 -11.19
C LYS A 35 -22.43 8.51 -10.58
N TYR A 36 -21.63 9.57 -10.39
CA TYR A 36 -20.30 9.43 -9.80
C TYR A 36 -20.37 9.14 -8.30
N ALA A 37 -21.36 9.71 -7.59
CA ALA A 37 -21.58 9.43 -6.19
C ALA A 37 -21.88 7.94 -5.95
N GLU A 38 -22.73 7.34 -6.78
CA GLU A 38 -23.06 5.91 -6.76
C GLU A 38 -21.81 5.05 -7.05
N GLN A 39 -21.06 5.39 -8.10
CA GLN A 39 -19.83 4.68 -8.47
C GLN A 39 -18.76 4.77 -7.38
N MET A 40 -18.54 5.96 -6.81
CA MET A 40 -17.60 6.13 -5.70
C MET A 40 -18.05 5.36 -4.45
N ALA A 41 -19.36 5.24 -4.22
CA ALA A 41 -19.90 4.43 -3.12
C ALA A 41 -19.59 2.93 -3.32
N GLU A 42 -19.72 2.41 -4.55
CA GLU A 42 -19.36 1.03 -4.88
C GLU A 42 -17.87 0.78 -4.66
N TRP A 43 -16.98 1.64 -5.15
CA TRP A 43 -15.55 1.52 -4.93
C TRP A 43 -15.18 1.55 -3.45
N ARG A 44 -15.72 2.51 -2.73
CA ARG A 44 -15.48 2.69 -1.29
C ARG A 44 -15.91 1.47 -0.47
N ASN A 45 -17.10 0.94 -0.78
CA ASN A 45 -17.62 -0.25 -0.13
C ASN A 45 -16.77 -1.49 -0.46
N GLY A 46 -16.34 -1.63 -1.72
CA GLY A 46 -15.47 -2.71 -2.14
C GLY A 46 -14.09 -2.65 -1.49
N ILE A 47 -13.49 -1.45 -1.37
CA ILE A 47 -12.21 -1.29 -0.65
C ILE A 47 -12.38 -1.58 0.82
N ARG A 48 -13.45 -1.08 1.46
CA ARG A 48 -13.70 -1.36 2.88
C ARG A 48 -13.87 -2.86 3.13
N ALA A 49 -14.66 -3.54 2.30
CA ALA A 49 -14.85 -4.98 2.39
C ALA A 49 -13.51 -5.73 2.24
N ALA A 50 -12.71 -5.37 1.24
CA ALA A 50 -11.38 -5.96 1.08
C ALA A 50 -10.50 -5.74 2.33
N LEU A 51 -10.39 -4.52 2.82
CA LEU A 51 -9.54 -4.19 3.97
C LEU A 51 -10.00 -4.93 5.24
N VAL A 52 -11.29 -4.87 5.56
CA VAL A 52 -11.81 -5.42 6.83
C VAL A 52 -12.03 -6.92 6.75
N ASP A 53 -12.81 -7.38 5.74
CA ASP A 53 -13.33 -8.75 5.72
C ASP A 53 -12.31 -9.74 5.14
N ARG A 54 -11.47 -9.28 4.19
CA ARG A 54 -10.47 -10.14 3.56
C ARG A 54 -9.09 -10.00 4.20
N TYR A 55 -8.61 -8.77 4.39
CA TYR A 55 -7.24 -8.50 4.85
C TYR A 55 -7.14 -8.28 6.36
N GLY A 56 -8.25 -8.28 7.09
CA GLY A 56 -8.29 -8.23 8.56
C GLY A 56 -7.78 -6.91 9.16
N PHE A 57 -8.00 -5.77 8.47
CA PHE A 57 -7.86 -4.47 9.12
C PHE A 57 -8.93 -4.32 10.22
N SER A 58 -8.56 -3.70 11.33
CA SER A 58 -9.54 -3.33 12.36
C SER A 58 -10.56 -2.36 11.77
N PRO A 59 -11.88 -2.60 11.88
CA PRO A 59 -12.90 -1.67 11.40
C PRO A 59 -12.74 -0.26 11.97
N ASP A 60 -12.24 -0.12 13.19
CA ASP A 60 -12.03 1.16 13.88
C ASP A 60 -10.82 1.94 13.33
N ASP A 61 -9.90 1.25 12.66
CA ASP A 61 -8.72 1.84 12.04
C ASP A 61 -8.89 2.10 10.52
N VAL A 62 -10.09 1.79 9.97
CA VAL A 62 -10.48 2.11 8.59
C VAL A 62 -11.45 3.28 8.59
N ARG A 63 -10.94 4.48 8.30
CA ARG A 63 -11.76 5.69 8.22
C ARG A 63 -12.22 5.96 6.80
N ILE A 64 -13.50 6.25 6.65
CA ILE A 64 -14.17 6.49 5.37
C ILE A 64 -14.59 7.95 5.27
N PHE A 65 -14.17 8.62 4.19
CA PHE A 65 -14.56 9.99 3.87
C PHE A 65 -15.48 10.00 2.65
N VAL A 66 -16.54 10.79 2.71
CA VAL A 66 -17.62 10.80 1.73
C VAL A 66 -18.03 12.19 1.34
N ASP A 67 -18.66 12.33 0.17
CA ASP A 67 -19.25 13.62 -0.27
C ASP A 67 -20.45 14.02 0.63
N GLU A 68 -21.34 13.04 0.93
CA GLU A 68 -22.53 13.26 1.75
C GLU A 68 -22.50 12.43 3.03
N THR A 69 -22.44 13.06 4.20
CA THR A 69 -22.38 12.38 5.50
C THR A 69 -23.71 11.76 5.94
N VAL A 70 -24.85 12.35 5.54
CA VAL A 70 -26.17 12.01 6.08
C VAL A 70 -26.68 10.64 5.60
N LYS A 71 -26.24 10.18 4.44
CA LYS A 71 -26.74 8.94 3.82
C LYS A 71 -25.79 7.73 3.94
N THR A 72 -24.53 7.94 4.29
CA THR A 72 -23.49 6.92 4.14
C THR A 72 -22.73 6.57 5.42
N GLY A 73 -22.94 7.31 6.50
CA GLY A 73 -22.28 7.01 7.79
C GLY A 73 -20.77 7.28 7.85
N GLY A 74 -20.21 7.95 6.84
CA GLY A 74 -18.80 8.36 6.81
C GLY A 74 -18.58 9.81 7.28
N GLU A 75 -17.32 10.22 7.39
CA GLU A 75 -16.94 11.60 7.60
C GLU A 75 -17.01 12.38 6.29
N GLN A 76 -17.29 13.68 6.35
CA GLN A 76 -17.28 14.49 5.12
C GLN A 76 -15.85 14.63 4.59
N GLY A 77 -15.67 14.40 3.28
CA GLY A 77 -14.39 14.44 2.57
C GLY A 77 -13.91 15.88 2.30
N THR A 78 -13.72 16.66 3.36
CA THR A 78 -13.18 18.03 3.30
C THR A 78 -11.68 18.03 3.60
N ALA A 79 -10.97 19.04 3.11
CA ALA A 79 -9.55 19.25 3.44
C ALA A 79 -9.32 19.34 4.96
N GLN A 80 -10.24 19.97 5.70
CA GLN A 80 -10.16 20.09 7.15
C GLN A 80 -10.22 18.73 7.84
N ASN A 81 -11.18 17.88 7.47
CA ASN A 81 -11.36 16.56 8.09
C ASN A 81 -10.20 15.63 7.74
N VAL A 82 -9.72 15.67 6.49
CA VAL A 82 -8.53 14.90 6.06
C VAL A 82 -7.29 15.32 6.87
N ARG A 83 -7.03 16.62 6.99
CA ARG A 83 -5.92 17.15 7.81
C ARG A 83 -6.03 16.72 9.27
N ALA A 84 -7.22 16.79 9.86
CA ALA A 84 -7.46 16.38 11.25
C ALA A 84 -7.23 14.87 11.44
N ALA A 85 -7.65 14.05 10.47
CA ALA A 85 -7.41 12.61 10.50
C ALA A 85 -5.92 12.26 10.49
N ILE A 86 -5.17 12.85 9.56
CA ILE A 86 -3.73 12.64 9.44
C ILE A 86 -3.01 13.13 10.71
N ALA A 87 -3.38 14.32 11.23
CA ALA A 87 -2.81 14.84 12.48
C ALA A 87 -3.13 13.98 13.71
N THR A 88 -4.26 13.28 13.71
CA THR A 88 -4.59 12.31 14.76
C THR A 88 -3.75 11.05 14.64
N LEU A 89 -3.63 10.52 13.42
CA LEU A 89 -2.83 9.33 13.16
C LEU A 89 -1.34 9.58 13.41
N SER A 90 -0.80 10.73 13.07
CA SER A 90 0.63 11.07 13.26
C SER A 90 1.10 10.94 14.71
N LYS A 91 0.17 11.05 15.69
CA LYS A 91 0.48 10.89 17.13
C LYS A 91 0.50 9.42 17.58
N ARG A 92 -0.06 8.53 16.77
CA ARG A 92 -0.19 7.09 17.08
C ARG A 92 0.78 6.23 16.29
N LEU A 93 1.07 6.64 15.06
CA LEU A 93 1.87 5.87 14.12
C LEU A 93 3.30 5.67 14.60
N THR A 94 3.78 4.44 14.44
CA THR A 94 5.17 4.03 14.65
C THR A 94 5.83 3.65 13.32
N LYS A 95 7.13 3.40 13.34
CA LYS A 95 7.89 2.96 12.15
C LYS A 95 7.49 1.57 11.63
N ASP A 96 6.88 0.76 12.47
CA ASP A 96 6.48 -0.61 12.16
C ASP A 96 5.05 -0.69 11.60
N ASP A 97 4.28 0.41 11.72
CA ASP A 97 2.90 0.48 11.23
C ASP A 97 2.79 0.72 9.73
N VAL A 98 1.60 0.47 9.19
CA VAL A 98 1.24 0.77 7.79
C VAL A 98 0.07 1.76 7.77
N LEU A 99 0.22 2.82 6.97
CA LEU A 99 -0.87 3.73 6.63
C LEU A 99 -1.22 3.57 5.15
N PHE A 100 -2.42 3.09 4.88
CA PHE A 100 -2.97 2.91 3.55
C PHE A 100 -3.94 4.05 3.22
N ILE A 101 -3.67 4.82 2.18
CA ILE A 101 -4.52 5.94 1.74
C ILE A 101 -4.96 5.70 0.30
N VAL A 102 -6.27 5.76 0.06
CA VAL A 102 -6.84 5.69 -1.29
C VAL A 102 -7.67 6.93 -1.57
N LEU A 103 -7.36 7.60 -2.68
CA LEU A 103 -8.11 8.73 -3.20
C LEU A 103 -9.04 8.26 -4.32
N LEU A 104 -10.34 8.46 -4.12
CA LEU A 104 -11.41 8.08 -5.06
C LEU A 104 -12.15 9.33 -5.52
N GLY A 105 -12.28 9.53 -6.82
CA GLY A 105 -13.03 10.66 -7.34
C GLY A 105 -12.38 11.36 -8.51
N HIS A 106 -12.37 12.68 -8.47
CA HIS A 106 -11.86 13.53 -9.52
C HIS A 106 -10.54 14.18 -9.14
N GLY A 107 -9.64 14.27 -10.11
CA GLY A 107 -8.42 15.05 -10.03
C GLY A 107 -8.38 16.07 -11.16
N THR A 108 -7.86 17.26 -10.88
CA THR A 108 -7.72 18.34 -11.86
C THR A 108 -6.30 18.85 -11.93
N TYR A 109 -5.91 19.35 -13.09
CA TYR A 109 -4.64 20.05 -13.30
C TYR A 109 -4.92 21.35 -14.05
N ASP A 110 -4.51 22.48 -13.46
CA ASP A 110 -4.77 23.83 -13.99
C ASP A 110 -3.61 24.38 -14.85
N GLY A 111 -2.59 23.59 -15.11
CA GLY A 111 -1.36 23.96 -15.80
C GLY A 111 -0.19 24.25 -14.86
N GLU A 112 -0.46 24.40 -13.55
CA GLU A 112 0.53 24.68 -12.52
C GLU A 112 0.51 23.62 -11.42
N ALA A 113 -0.68 23.30 -10.88
CA ALA A 113 -0.85 22.37 -9.77
C ALA A 113 -1.89 21.29 -10.06
N ALA A 114 -1.56 20.04 -9.74
CA ALA A 114 -2.52 18.96 -9.68
C ALA A 114 -3.21 18.96 -8.32
N LYS A 115 -4.53 18.68 -8.33
CA LYS A 115 -5.39 18.73 -7.15
C LYS A 115 -6.25 17.46 -7.07
N PHE A 116 -6.47 16.98 -5.86
CA PHE A 116 -7.54 16.05 -5.56
C PHE A 116 -8.77 16.86 -5.12
N ASN A 117 -9.88 16.66 -5.83
CA ASN A 117 -11.08 17.48 -5.67
C ASN A 117 -11.89 17.01 -4.47
N LEU A 118 -11.82 17.76 -3.38
CA LEU A 118 -12.53 17.49 -2.13
C LEU A 118 -13.87 18.24 -2.07
N VAL A 119 -14.65 17.96 -1.05
CA VAL A 119 -15.82 18.77 -0.73
C VAL A 119 -15.35 20.12 -0.15
N GLY A 120 -15.58 21.20 -0.89
CA GLY A 120 -15.04 22.52 -0.59
C GLY A 120 -13.64 22.73 -1.17
N PRO A 121 -12.70 23.33 -0.42
CA PRO A 121 -11.35 23.55 -0.93
C PRO A 121 -10.59 22.25 -1.18
N ASP A 122 -9.94 22.18 -2.33
CA ASP A 122 -9.12 21.02 -2.73
C ASP A 122 -7.77 20.98 -2.00
N LEU A 123 -7.10 19.82 -2.09
CA LEU A 123 -5.71 19.65 -1.70
C LEU A 123 -4.86 19.40 -2.94
N THR A 124 -3.80 20.20 -3.10
CA THR A 124 -2.81 20.01 -4.14
C THR A 124 -1.89 18.84 -3.85
N ALA A 125 -1.18 18.34 -4.87
CA ALA A 125 -0.14 17.34 -4.69
C ALA A 125 0.91 17.78 -3.66
N ALA A 126 1.30 19.05 -3.66
CA ALA A 126 2.23 19.63 -2.68
C ALA A 126 1.65 19.66 -1.25
N ASP A 127 0.35 19.96 -1.10
CA ASP A 127 -0.33 19.87 0.20
C ASP A 127 -0.27 18.45 0.75
N TRP A 128 -0.55 17.43 -0.07
CA TRP A 128 -0.45 16.02 0.31
C TRP A 128 0.98 15.65 0.70
N GLY A 129 1.97 16.08 -0.09
CA GLY A 129 3.38 15.89 0.25
C GLY A 129 3.72 16.46 1.64
N THR A 130 3.27 17.67 1.92
CA THR A 130 3.48 18.33 3.23
C THR A 130 2.77 17.62 4.36
N LEU A 131 1.52 17.20 4.15
CA LEU A 131 0.71 16.50 5.17
C LEU A 131 1.28 15.16 5.59
N LEU A 132 1.85 14.44 4.63
CA LEU A 132 2.37 13.08 4.84
C LEU A 132 3.87 13.09 5.15
N ASN A 133 4.53 14.26 5.09
CA ASN A 133 5.94 14.36 5.41
C ASN A 133 6.19 14.08 6.90
N GLY A 134 7.26 13.32 7.17
CA GLY A 134 7.68 13.02 8.55
C GLY A 134 6.81 11.97 9.28
N LEU A 135 5.80 11.38 8.63
CA LEU A 135 5.11 10.24 9.21
C LEU A 135 6.09 9.05 9.32
N PRO A 136 6.19 8.39 10.48
CA PRO A 136 7.16 7.32 10.69
C PRO A 136 6.76 6.00 10.02
N ALA A 137 5.46 5.78 9.80
CA ALA A 137 4.90 4.54 9.26
C ALA A 137 5.28 4.31 7.80
N ARG A 138 5.21 3.06 7.35
CA ARG A 138 5.20 2.74 5.93
C ARG A 138 3.91 3.28 5.30
N LEU A 139 4.05 4.03 4.23
CA LEU A 139 2.92 4.67 3.56
C LEU A 139 2.63 3.98 2.23
N VAL A 140 1.36 3.62 2.03
CA VAL A 140 0.82 3.24 0.72
C VAL A 140 -0.18 4.31 0.31
N MET A 141 0.13 5.05 -0.75
CA MET A 141 -0.72 6.10 -1.31
C MET A 141 -1.18 5.71 -2.70
N VAL A 142 -2.48 5.54 -2.88
CA VAL A 142 -3.09 5.19 -4.16
C VAL A 142 -3.99 6.35 -4.62
N ASN A 143 -3.55 7.08 -5.62
CA ASN A 143 -4.35 8.11 -6.25
C ASN A 143 -4.98 7.56 -7.54
N THR A 144 -6.28 7.26 -7.48
CA THR A 144 -7.00 6.64 -8.60
C THR A 144 -7.58 7.64 -9.59
N THR A 145 -7.32 8.95 -9.41
CA THR A 145 -7.99 10.01 -10.16
C THR A 145 -7.28 10.38 -11.46
N ALA A 146 -7.96 11.12 -12.32
CA ALA A 146 -7.31 11.83 -13.43
C ALA A 146 -6.27 12.82 -12.88
N ALA A 147 -5.29 13.22 -13.69
CA ALA A 147 -4.20 14.11 -13.27
C ALA A 147 -3.46 13.65 -12.00
N SER A 148 -3.44 12.34 -11.72
CA SER A 148 -2.76 11.77 -10.54
C SER A 148 -1.24 11.74 -10.64
N PHE A 149 -0.68 11.70 -11.85
CA PHE A 149 0.77 11.62 -12.09
C PHE A 149 1.61 12.65 -11.29
N PRO A 150 1.25 13.95 -11.21
CA PRO A 150 2.05 14.92 -10.47
C PRO A 150 2.08 14.71 -8.95
N PHE A 151 1.27 13.81 -8.42
CA PHE A 151 1.32 13.43 -7.00
C PHE A 151 2.53 12.56 -6.68
N LEU A 152 3.10 11.91 -7.68
CA LEU A 152 4.23 11.01 -7.49
C LEU A 152 5.43 11.75 -6.90
N GLU A 153 5.85 12.85 -7.48
CA GLU A 153 7.05 13.57 -7.05
C GLU A 153 7.02 14.04 -5.59
N PRO A 154 5.98 14.78 -5.09
CA PRO A 154 5.95 15.24 -3.72
C PRO A 154 5.67 14.15 -2.69
N LEU A 155 5.17 12.99 -3.12
CA LEU A 155 4.85 11.88 -2.22
C LEU A 155 5.93 10.82 -2.16
N SER A 156 6.79 10.72 -3.16
CA SER A 156 7.91 9.78 -3.21
C SER A 156 8.88 9.98 -2.05
N GLY A 157 9.40 8.89 -1.53
CA GLY A 157 10.37 8.92 -0.44
C GLY A 157 10.60 7.55 0.18
N PRO A 158 11.50 7.44 1.15
CA PRO A 158 11.78 6.17 1.82
C PRO A 158 10.55 5.63 2.55
N ASN A 159 10.36 4.31 2.52
CA ASN A 159 9.24 3.60 3.13
C ASN A 159 7.86 4.03 2.58
N ARG A 160 7.81 4.46 1.33
CA ARG A 160 6.57 4.88 0.67
C ARG A 160 6.37 4.12 -0.62
N ILE A 161 5.14 3.71 -0.85
CA ILE A 161 4.65 3.17 -2.12
C ILE A 161 3.62 4.18 -2.62
N VAL A 162 3.92 4.81 -3.75
CA VAL A 162 3.04 5.79 -4.38
C VAL A 162 2.53 5.22 -5.69
N ILE A 163 1.22 5.08 -5.82
CA ILE A 163 0.55 4.58 -7.02
C ILE A 163 -0.31 5.69 -7.61
N THR A 164 -0.15 5.94 -8.91
CA THR A 164 -0.96 6.88 -9.68
C THR A 164 -1.68 6.15 -10.81
N ALA A 165 -2.93 6.51 -11.06
CA ALA A 165 -3.73 5.90 -12.14
C ALA A 165 -3.31 6.37 -13.54
N THR A 166 -2.55 7.47 -13.63
CA THR A 166 -2.16 8.11 -14.90
C THR A 166 -0.66 8.38 -14.92
N ASP A 167 -0.10 8.43 -16.13
CA ASP A 167 1.29 8.78 -16.43
C ASP A 167 1.46 10.24 -16.89
N SER A 168 0.36 11.01 -16.88
CA SER A 168 0.34 12.39 -17.38
C SER A 168 -0.63 13.26 -16.60
N ALA A 169 -0.22 14.51 -16.34
CA ALA A 169 -1.10 15.55 -15.82
C ALA A 169 -2.19 15.98 -16.84
N ALA A 170 -2.01 15.67 -18.12
CA ALA A 170 -2.94 16.05 -19.17
C ALA A 170 -4.20 15.17 -19.23
N GLN A 171 -4.24 14.05 -18.51
CA GLN A 171 -5.43 13.20 -18.43
C GLN A 171 -6.56 13.96 -17.72
N LYS A 172 -7.66 14.19 -18.45
CA LYS A 172 -8.81 15.00 -17.96
C LYS A 172 -10.07 14.15 -17.73
N TYR A 173 -10.12 12.95 -18.28
CA TYR A 173 -11.29 12.08 -18.18
C TYR A 173 -11.18 11.18 -16.95
N ALA A 174 -12.35 10.81 -16.42
CA ALA A 174 -12.42 9.85 -15.33
C ALA A 174 -11.70 8.56 -15.71
N THR A 175 -10.90 8.03 -14.80
CA THR A 175 -10.13 6.82 -14.98
C THR A 175 -11.01 5.58 -14.78
N VAL A 176 -10.63 4.46 -15.40
CA VAL A 176 -11.22 3.15 -15.12
C VAL A 176 -10.38 2.36 -14.10
N PHE A 177 -9.21 2.87 -13.73
CA PHE A 177 -8.31 2.23 -12.78
C PHE A 177 -8.99 1.86 -11.45
N PRO A 178 -9.83 2.71 -10.82
CA PRO A 178 -10.46 2.35 -9.54
C PRO A 178 -11.35 1.11 -9.64
N ASP A 179 -12.07 0.88 -10.75
CA ASP A 179 -12.88 -0.33 -10.95
C ASP A 179 -12.02 -1.60 -10.84
N TYR A 180 -10.88 -1.58 -11.52
CA TYR A 180 -9.97 -2.72 -11.56
C TYR A 180 -9.11 -2.86 -10.31
N PHE A 181 -8.77 -1.74 -9.66
CA PHE A 181 -8.07 -1.76 -8.38
C PHE A 181 -8.92 -2.38 -7.27
N VAL A 182 -10.19 -1.96 -7.16
CA VAL A 182 -11.16 -2.57 -6.22
C VAL A 182 -11.37 -4.04 -6.51
N LYS A 183 -11.50 -4.40 -7.79
CA LYS A 183 -11.64 -5.79 -8.20
C LYS A 183 -10.42 -6.62 -7.81
N ALA A 184 -9.21 -6.15 -8.10
CA ALA A 184 -7.96 -6.82 -7.74
C ALA A 184 -7.83 -7.00 -6.22
N MET A 185 -8.23 -6.02 -5.41
CA MET A 185 -8.24 -6.16 -3.95
C MET A 185 -9.18 -7.26 -3.45
N ASN A 186 -10.24 -7.60 -4.19
CA ASN A 186 -11.26 -8.56 -3.76
C ASN A 186 -11.09 -9.96 -4.38
N GLU A 187 -10.23 -10.14 -5.38
CA GLU A 187 -10.06 -11.42 -6.07
C GLU A 187 -8.89 -12.24 -5.51
N ALA A 188 -9.14 -13.52 -5.22
CA ALA A 188 -8.08 -14.44 -4.78
C ALA A 188 -7.02 -14.70 -5.86
N SER A 189 -7.37 -14.52 -7.14
CA SER A 189 -6.46 -14.67 -8.28
C SER A 189 -5.37 -13.58 -8.33
N THR A 190 -5.46 -12.56 -7.50
CA THR A 190 -4.47 -11.49 -7.37
C THR A 190 -3.19 -11.97 -6.66
N ASP A 191 -3.22 -13.03 -5.88
CA ASP A 191 -2.03 -13.72 -5.38
C ASP A 191 -1.32 -14.43 -6.56
N LEU A 192 -0.44 -13.66 -7.24
CA LEU A 192 0.20 -14.08 -8.49
C LEU A 192 1.32 -15.10 -8.27
N ASP A 193 2.05 -14.99 -7.18
CA ASP A 193 3.14 -15.90 -6.81
C ASP A 193 2.66 -17.11 -5.99
N LYS A 194 1.36 -17.14 -5.63
CA LYS A 194 0.67 -18.22 -4.90
C LYS A 194 1.28 -18.50 -3.52
N ASN A 195 1.76 -17.45 -2.87
CA ASN A 195 2.32 -17.55 -1.52
C ASN A 195 1.22 -17.53 -0.43
N GLY A 196 -0.05 -17.36 -0.79
CA GLY A 196 -1.22 -17.29 0.08
C GLY A 196 -1.46 -15.93 0.69
N ARG A 197 -0.74 -14.89 0.24
CA ARG A 197 -0.89 -13.49 0.67
C ARG A 197 -0.98 -12.58 -0.55
N THR A 198 -1.50 -11.39 -0.37
CA THR A 198 -1.62 -10.42 -1.46
C THR A 198 -0.75 -9.19 -1.15
N SER A 199 0.28 -8.96 -1.93
CA SER A 199 1.13 -7.78 -1.83
C SER A 199 0.51 -6.56 -2.53
N ILE A 200 0.96 -5.36 -2.17
CA ILE A 200 0.57 -4.12 -2.86
C ILE A 200 0.95 -4.18 -4.34
N PHE A 201 2.13 -4.76 -4.66
CA PHE A 201 2.55 -4.91 -6.04
C PHE A 201 1.61 -5.77 -6.87
N GLU A 202 1.12 -6.87 -6.31
CA GLU A 202 0.21 -7.77 -7.01
C GLU A 202 -1.14 -7.12 -7.32
N VAL A 203 -1.69 -6.36 -6.35
CA VAL A 203 -2.92 -5.57 -6.59
C VAL A 203 -2.69 -4.56 -7.71
N PHE A 204 -1.58 -3.82 -7.67
CA PHE A 204 -1.22 -2.85 -8.69
C PHE A 204 -1.04 -3.51 -10.06
N ALA A 205 -0.30 -4.61 -10.15
CA ALA A 205 -0.03 -5.32 -11.40
C ALA A 205 -1.31 -5.89 -12.02
N ALA A 206 -2.17 -6.52 -11.21
CA ALA A 206 -3.45 -7.06 -11.66
C ALA A 206 -4.38 -5.95 -12.16
N ALA A 207 -4.48 -4.84 -11.42
CA ALA A 207 -5.29 -3.69 -11.83
C ALA A 207 -4.77 -3.06 -13.13
N SER A 208 -3.46 -2.84 -13.25
CA SER A 208 -2.82 -2.25 -14.44
C SER A 208 -3.04 -3.11 -15.69
N LEU A 209 -2.85 -4.43 -15.56
CA LEU A 209 -3.12 -5.38 -16.65
C LEU A 209 -4.61 -5.34 -17.08
N ALA A 210 -5.51 -5.29 -16.12
CA ALA A 210 -6.95 -5.25 -16.40
C ALA A 210 -7.37 -3.93 -17.09
N VAL A 211 -6.77 -2.79 -16.71
CA VAL A 211 -6.95 -1.51 -17.41
C VAL A 211 -6.48 -1.63 -18.86
N LYS A 212 -5.29 -2.16 -19.11
CA LYS A 212 -4.78 -2.39 -20.47
C LYS A 212 -5.74 -3.24 -21.30
N GLN A 213 -6.21 -4.36 -20.74
CA GLN A 213 -7.19 -5.23 -21.39
C GLN A 213 -8.55 -4.55 -21.62
N HIS A 214 -8.96 -3.62 -20.76
CA HIS A 214 -10.19 -2.84 -20.95
C HIS A 214 -10.14 -2.02 -22.22
N TYR A 215 -9.05 -1.31 -22.49
CA TYR A 215 -8.85 -0.51 -23.70
C TYR A 215 -8.70 -1.39 -24.94
N GLU A 216 -7.90 -2.45 -24.87
CA GLU A 216 -7.69 -3.41 -25.96
C GLU A 216 -9.01 -4.05 -26.44
N LYS A 217 -9.83 -4.56 -25.52
CA LYS A 217 -11.13 -5.18 -25.84
C LYS A 217 -12.12 -4.21 -26.52
N ARG A 218 -11.94 -2.91 -26.35
CA ARG A 218 -12.76 -1.86 -26.97
C ARG A 218 -12.15 -1.31 -28.26
N GLY A 219 -10.97 -1.77 -28.65
CA GLY A 219 -10.24 -1.21 -29.78
C GLY A 219 -9.85 0.26 -29.58
N GLN A 220 -9.66 0.68 -28.33
CA GLN A 220 -9.32 2.04 -27.95
C GLN A 220 -7.82 2.16 -27.64
N LEU A 221 -7.26 3.35 -27.88
CA LEU A 221 -5.90 3.64 -27.45
C LEU A 221 -5.84 3.69 -25.93
N LEU A 222 -4.81 3.07 -25.36
CA LEU A 222 -4.52 3.16 -23.93
C LEU A 222 -4.09 4.59 -23.59
N THR A 223 -4.98 5.33 -22.92
CA THR A 223 -4.73 6.72 -22.49
C THR A 223 -4.52 6.83 -20.99
N GLU A 224 -4.60 5.73 -20.29
CA GLU A 224 -4.52 5.64 -18.84
C GLU A 224 -3.50 4.55 -18.47
N ARG A 225 -2.33 4.97 -17.99
CA ARG A 225 -1.26 4.09 -17.57
C ARG A 225 -0.96 4.35 -16.11
N ALA A 226 -1.23 3.34 -15.30
CA ALA A 226 -0.90 3.42 -13.88
C ALA A 226 0.60 3.25 -13.66
N LEU A 227 1.14 4.06 -12.76
CA LEU A 227 2.55 4.03 -12.37
C LEU A 227 2.68 3.84 -10.87
N PHE A 228 3.81 3.29 -10.44
CA PHE A 228 4.20 3.26 -9.04
C PHE A 228 5.67 3.63 -8.84
N ASP A 229 5.98 4.15 -7.66
CA ASP A 229 7.33 4.37 -7.12
C ASP A 229 7.34 3.83 -5.69
N ASP A 230 8.28 2.95 -5.38
CA ASP A 230 8.45 2.41 -4.02
C ASP A 230 9.90 2.48 -3.50
N ASN A 231 10.81 3.04 -4.30
CA ASN A 231 12.20 3.25 -3.93
C ASN A 231 12.53 4.72 -3.59
N GLY A 232 11.60 5.65 -3.88
CA GLY A 232 11.74 7.07 -3.60
C GLY A 232 12.58 7.85 -4.61
N ASP A 233 12.84 7.30 -5.82
CA ASP A 233 13.59 7.97 -6.87
C ASP A 233 12.76 8.99 -7.68
N ARG A 234 11.46 9.07 -7.40
CA ARG A 234 10.47 9.95 -8.07
C ARG A 234 10.22 9.60 -9.54
N VAL A 235 10.57 8.40 -9.93
CA VAL A 235 10.34 7.90 -11.30
C VAL A 235 9.29 6.82 -11.26
N GLY A 236 8.08 7.15 -11.68
CA GLY A 236 6.99 6.17 -11.77
C GLY A 236 7.23 5.14 -12.85
N ARG A 237 6.96 3.86 -12.55
CA ARG A 237 7.10 2.74 -13.48
C ARG A 237 5.82 1.94 -13.61
N GLU A 238 5.59 1.39 -14.79
CA GLU A 238 4.53 0.40 -15.04
C GLU A 238 4.91 -0.94 -14.38
N ALA A 239 3.93 -1.79 -14.13
CA ALA A 239 4.12 -3.08 -13.42
C ALA A 239 5.07 -4.06 -14.13
N ASP A 240 5.16 -4.00 -15.47
CA ASP A 240 6.02 -4.83 -16.30
C ASP A 240 7.36 -4.17 -16.66
N ALA A 241 7.57 -2.94 -16.21
CA ALA A 241 8.83 -2.24 -16.43
C ALA A 241 9.98 -2.85 -15.62
N THR A 242 11.17 -2.87 -16.23
CA THR A 242 12.40 -3.22 -15.52
C THR A 242 12.94 -1.99 -14.80
N GLY A 243 13.39 -2.17 -13.54
CA GLY A 243 13.93 -1.06 -12.77
C GLY A 243 14.16 -1.42 -11.30
N PRO A 244 14.53 -0.43 -10.49
CA PRO A 244 14.81 -0.63 -9.07
C PRO A 244 13.53 -0.70 -8.20
N ASP A 245 12.35 -0.38 -8.75
CA ASP A 245 11.09 -0.45 -8.03
C ASP A 245 10.60 -1.90 -7.87
N GLY A 246 9.76 -2.10 -6.88
CA GLY A 246 9.06 -3.33 -6.59
C GLY A 246 9.53 -4.03 -5.32
N ALA A 247 10.66 -3.66 -4.74
CA ALA A 247 11.18 -4.35 -3.56
C ALA A 247 10.28 -4.15 -2.33
N LEU A 248 9.85 -2.93 -2.06
CA LEU A 248 8.95 -2.63 -0.94
C LEU A 248 7.52 -3.10 -1.26
N ALA A 249 7.01 -2.82 -2.46
CA ALA A 249 5.65 -3.15 -2.84
C ALA A 249 5.38 -4.66 -2.90
N ARG A 250 6.38 -5.48 -3.25
CA ARG A 250 6.29 -6.95 -3.26
C ARG A 250 6.36 -7.58 -1.89
N THR A 251 6.95 -6.89 -0.91
CA THR A 251 7.12 -7.40 0.46
C THR A 251 6.16 -6.76 1.45
N LEU A 252 5.39 -5.73 1.05
CA LEU A 252 4.32 -5.17 1.85
C LEU A 252 3.00 -5.83 1.47
N TYR A 253 2.50 -6.68 2.38
CA TYR A 253 1.28 -7.44 2.19
C TYR A 253 0.08 -6.73 2.83
N LEU A 254 -1.08 -6.87 2.17
CA LEU A 254 -2.36 -6.40 2.71
C LEU A 254 -2.89 -7.33 3.81
N ASP A 255 -2.59 -8.63 3.70
CA ASP A 255 -3.05 -9.63 4.67
C ASP A 255 -2.47 -9.36 6.06
N ALA A 256 -3.31 -9.56 7.09
CA ALA A 256 -2.85 -9.56 8.47
C ALA A 256 -1.79 -10.64 8.68
N GLU A 257 -0.77 -10.34 9.46
CA GLU A 257 0.03 -11.42 10.03
C GLU A 257 -0.83 -12.25 10.97
N LEU A 258 -0.50 -13.53 11.04
CA LEU A 258 -1.27 -14.49 11.82
C LEU A 258 -1.36 -14.02 13.29
N PRO A 259 -2.58 -13.79 13.83
CA PRO A 259 -2.76 -13.35 15.22
C PRO A 259 -2.12 -14.31 16.24
N ALA A 260 -2.02 -15.60 15.88
CA ALA A 260 -1.36 -16.63 16.69
C ALA A 260 0.14 -16.36 16.98
N ALA A 261 0.77 -15.44 16.25
CA ALA A 261 2.16 -15.05 16.50
C ALA A 261 2.32 -14.22 17.79
N ALA A 262 1.30 -13.51 18.24
CA ALA A 262 1.36 -12.69 19.45
C ALA A 262 1.61 -13.53 20.71
N ASP A 263 1.07 -14.73 20.76
CA ASP A 263 1.17 -15.64 21.90
C ASP A 263 2.17 -16.79 21.69
N ASN A 264 2.83 -16.85 20.52
CA ASN A 264 3.74 -17.92 20.15
C ASN A 264 5.09 -17.35 19.64
N PRO A 265 6.11 -17.22 20.52
CA PRO A 265 7.40 -16.67 20.16
C PRO A 265 8.12 -17.41 19.04
N GLU A 266 7.92 -18.73 18.94
CA GLU A 266 8.52 -19.53 17.87
C GLU A 266 7.88 -19.22 16.51
N LEU A 267 6.56 -19.07 16.47
CA LEU A 267 5.84 -18.67 15.27
C LEU A 267 6.21 -17.23 14.85
N ALA A 268 6.33 -16.32 15.83
CA ALA A 268 6.78 -14.96 15.57
C ALA A 268 8.19 -14.92 14.94
N ALA A 269 9.13 -15.72 15.46
CA ALA A 269 10.48 -15.83 14.91
C ALA A 269 10.49 -16.39 13.47
N LEU A 270 9.65 -17.39 13.18
CA LEU A 270 9.50 -17.93 11.83
C LEU A 270 8.91 -16.89 10.85
N ILE A 271 7.92 -16.12 11.27
CA ILE A 271 7.33 -15.04 10.48
C ILE A 271 8.37 -13.96 10.18
N GLN A 272 9.14 -13.56 11.19
CA GLN A 272 10.22 -12.59 11.02
C GLN A 272 11.28 -13.13 10.05
N ARG A 273 11.68 -14.40 10.18
CA ARG A 273 12.65 -15.01 9.26
C ARG A 273 12.12 -15.09 7.83
N ARG A 274 10.82 -15.36 7.64
CA ARG A 274 10.18 -15.31 6.33
C ARG A 274 10.29 -13.93 5.70
N ARG A 275 10.00 -12.84 6.45
CA ARG A 275 10.13 -11.46 5.98
C ARG A 275 11.55 -11.14 5.51
N GLU A 276 12.55 -11.56 6.29
CA GLU A 276 13.95 -11.37 5.94
C GLU A 276 14.31 -12.08 4.62
N LEU A 277 13.90 -13.34 4.47
CA LEU A 277 14.14 -14.13 3.26
C LEU A 277 13.42 -13.55 2.03
N GLU A 278 12.21 -13.03 2.19
CA GLU A 278 11.47 -12.34 1.11
C GLU A 278 12.23 -11.08 0.66
N ALA A 279 12.71 -10.27 1.61
CA ALA A 279 13.53 -9.09 1.31
C ALA A 279 14.87 -9.47 0.66
N GLU A 280 15.55 -10.52 1.13
CA GLU A 280 16.78 -11.06 0.54
C GLU A 280 16.54 -11.54 -0.90
N ALA A 281 15.41 -12.22 -1.16
CA ALA A 281 15.04 -12.71 -2.50
C ALA A 281 14.79 -11.54 -3.47
N GLU A 282 14.08 -10.47 -3.04
CA GLU A 282 13.90 -9.27 -3.87
C GLU A 282 15.23 -8.54 -4.13
N ALA A 283 16.09 -8.41 -3.12
CA ALA A 283 17.42 -7.85 -3.30
C ALA A 283 18.29 -8.70 -4.26
N MET A 284 18.12 -10.03 -4.26
CA MET A 284 18.83 -10.92 -5.17
C MET A 284 18.30 -10.79 -6.60
N LYS A 285 16.98 -10.58 -6.81
CA LYS A 285 16.41 -10.31 -8.14
C LYS A 285 17.03 -9.04 -8.76
N ALA A 286 17.21 -7.98 -7.96
CA ALA A 286 17.83 -6.74 -8.42
C ALA A 286 19.31 -6.95 -8.87
N LYS A 287 20.03 -7.94 -8.29
CA LYS A 287 21.42 -8.25 -8.65
C LYS A 287 21.56 -9.13 -9.89
N LYS A 288 20.47 -9.63 -10.47
CA LYS A 288 20.53 -10.60 -11.59
C LYS A 288 21.38 -10.15 -12.77
N ALA A 289 21.30 -8.86 -13.13
CA ALA A 289 22.06 -8.30 -14.25
C ALA A 289 23.55 -8.06 -13.93
N SER A 290 23.92 -8.01 -12.66
CA SER A 290 25.28 -7.70 -12.19
C SER A 290 26.06 -8.91 -11.68
N MET A 291 25.45 -10.10 -11.64
CA MET A 291 26.07 -11.36 -11.19
C MET A 291 26.23 -12.36 -12.34
N PRO A 292 27.27 -13.23 -12.29
CA PRO A 292 27.35 -14.38 -13.20
C PRO A 292 26.12 -15.28 -13.05
N GLY A 293 25.47 -15.62 -14.17
CA GLY A 293 24.20 -16.36 -14.18
C GLY A 293 24.17 -17.62 -13.29
N PRO A 294 25.14 -18.56 -13.42
CA PRO A 294 25.16 -19.75 -12.58
C PRO A 294 25.30 -19.48 -11.08
N LEU A 295 26.05 -18.43 -10.71
CA LEU A 295 26.20 -18.03 -9.30
C LEU A 295 24.89 -17.42 -8.77
N TRP A 296 24.25 -16.57 -9.57
CA TRP A 296 22.98 -15.99 -9.21
C TRP A 296 21.89 -17.05 -9.03
N GLU A 297 21.81 -18.02 -9.96
CA GLU A 297 20.85 -19.12 -9.91
C GLU A 297 21.01 -19.97 -8.63
N ALA A 298 22.26 -20.33 -8.29
CA ALA A 298 22.54 -21.13 -7.11
C ALA A 298 22.18 -20.40 -5.80
N GLU A 299 22.52 -19.12 -5.67
CA GLU A 299 22.20 -18.33 -4.48
C GLU A 299 20.69 -18.06 -4.38
N TYR A 300 20.03 -17.75 -5.50
CA TYR A 300 18.59 -17.53 -5.53
C TYR A 300 17.81 -18.81 -5.21
N GLU A 301 18.21 -19.97 -5.76
CA GLU A 301 17.62 -21.26 -5.43
C GLU A 301 17.72 -21.58 -3.94
N LYS A 302 18.89 -21.35 -3.33
CA LYS A 302 19.09 -21.55 -1.89
C LYS A 302 18.15 -20.72 -1.05
N LEU A 303 17.96 -19.42 -1.39
CA LEU A 303 17.00 -18.54 -0.72
C LEU A 303 15.56 -19.05 -0.86
N MET A 304 15.16 -19.45 -2.07
CA MET A 304 13.81 -19.95 -2.33
C MET A 304 13.52 -21.26 -1.61
N LEU A 305 14.50 -22.16 -1.50
CA LEU A 305 14.35 -23.40 -0.72
C LEU A 305 14.19 -23.13 0.77
N GLU A 306 14.96 -22.19 1.33
CA GLU A 306 14.81 -21.79 2.73
C GLU A 306 13.46 -21.11 2.98
N LEU A 307 13.03 -20.21 2.11
CA LEU A 307 11.72 -19.54 2.16
C LEU A 307 10.57 -20.56 2.14
N ALA A 308 10.65 -21.56 1.25
CA ALA A 308 9.65 -22.63 1.18
C ALA A 308 9.62 -23.49 2.45
N ARG A 309 10.79 -23.75 3.08
CA ARG A 309 10.88 -24.48 4.36
C ARG A 309 10.21 -23.71 5.47
N VAL A 310 10.59 -22.43 5.66
CA VAL A 310 10.03 -21.56 6.72
C VAL A 310 8.52 -21.38 6.54
N SER A 311 8.04 -21.19 5.30
CA SER A 311 6.61 -21.06 5.01
C SER A 311 5.82 -22.34 5.36
N ARG A 312 6.38 -23.52 5.13
CA ARG A 312 5.76 -24.79 5.57
C ARG A 312 5.73 -24.93 7.09
N GLU A 313 6.78 -24.52 7.78
CA GLU A 313 6.82 -24.54 9.25
C GLU A 313 5.78 -23.60 9.85
N ILE A 314 5.62 -22.40 9.30
CA ILE A 314 4.56 -21.46 9.69
C ILE A 314 3.19 -22.12 9.51
N LYS A 315 2.91 -22.67 8.32
CA LYS A 315 1.62 -23.31 8.03
C LYS A 315 1.31 -24.50 8.95
N ALA A 316 2.33 -25.22 9.43
CA ALA A 316 2.14 -26.33 10.34
C ALA A 316 1.87 -25.91 11.79
N LYS A 317 2.19 -24.65 12.14
CA LYS A 317 2.03 -24.09 13.50
C LYS A 317 0.87 -23.06 13.59
N SER A 318 0.25 -22.70 12.47
CA SER A 318 -0.94 -21.86 12.36
C SER A 318 -2.20 -22.69 12.38
#